data_4fb029a957c52b05830219dc7c47e453
#
_entry.id   4fb029a957c52b05830219dc7c47e453
#
_cell.length_a   1.000
_cell.length_b   1.000
_cell.length_c   1.000
_cell.angle_alpha   90.00
_cell.angle_beta   90.00
_cell.angle_gamma   90.00
#
_symmetry.space_group_name_H-M   'P 1'
#
loop_
_entity.id
_entity.type
_entity.pdbx_description
1 polymer ?
#
loop_
_entity_poly.entity_id
_entity_poly.type
_entity_poly.pdbx_seq_one_letter_code
_entity_poly.pdbx_strand_id
1 'polypeptide(L)'
;MDLKSKLESDLKDALRASDDLRKRTLRMVIASIKNTEIDHRSKLDDLAVNAIMQKEIKSRREAIVEAEKAKRTDLAQAAQDEISVLEAYLPKAMSEADLQAAAAEVIQEINASTPADMGKVMKILLPRLQGKAPGDMVSKVVKELLQK
;
A
#
# COMPACT_ATOMS: atom_id res chain seq x y z
N MET A 1 14.00 13.35 5.01
CA MET A 1 14.26 11.91 5.29
C MET A 1 13.30 11.08 4.45
N ASP A 2 13.83 10.15 3.68
CA ASP A 2 12.98 9.28 2.87
C ASP A 2 12.25 8.25 3.76
N LEU A 3 11.25 7.59 3.20
CA LEU A 3 10.41 6.66 3.95
C LEU A 3 11.21 5.47 4.50
N LYS A 4 12.14 4.92 3.72
CA LYS A 4 13.00 3.82 4.17
C LYS A 4 13.84 4.23 5.38
N SER A 5 14.47 5.41 5.32
CA SER A 5 15.27 5.94 6.43
C SER A 5 14.43 6.16 7.68
N LYS A 6 13.20 6.64 7.52
CA LYS A 6 12.26 6.80 8.63
C LYS A 6 11.93 5.46 9.27
N LEU A 7 11.66 4.43 8.47
CA LEU A 7 11.40 3.08 8.97
C LEU A 7 12.59 2.53 9.76
N GLU A 8 13.80 2.73 9.26
CA GLU A 8 15.02 2.27 9.93
C GLU A 8 15.26 3.02 11.24
N SER A 9 15.01 4.33 11.26
CA SER A 9 15.12 5.14 12.47
C SER A 9 14.10 4.72 13.51
N ASP A 10 12.86 4.49 13.11
CA ASP A 10 11.78 4.07 14.00
C ASP A 10 12.03 2.66 14.55
N LEU A 11 12.68 1.79 13.77
CA LEU A 11 13.10 0.48 14.27
C LEU A 11 14.10 0.61 15.41
N LYS A 12 15.07 1.51 15.29
CA LYS A 12 16.03 1.78 16.36
C LYS A 12 15.32 2.27 17.63
N ASP A 13 14.34 3.16 17.46
CA ASP A 13 13.54 3.66 18.58
C ASP A 13 12.72 2.55 19.22
N ALA A 14 12.11 1.66 18.42
CA ALA A 14 11.37 0.51 18.95
C ALA A 14 12.26 -0.45 19.73
N LEU A 15 13.51 -0.66 19.27
CA LEU A 15 14.48 -1.48 19.98
C LEU A 15 14.84 -0.87 21.34
N ARG A 16 15.05 0.45 21.40
CA ARG A 16 15.35 1.17 22.64
C ARG A 16 14.18 1.14 23.62
N ALA A 17 12.97 1.23 23.10
CA ALA A 17 11.73 1.21 23.89
C ALA A 17 11.26 -0.19 24.26
N SER A 18 11.92 -1.23 23.78
CA SER A 18 11.51 -2.63 23.94
C SER A 18 10.07 -2.88 23.44
N ASP A 19 9.69 -2.19 22.36
CA ASP A 19 8.39 -2.32 21.73
C ASP A 19 8.43 -3.49 20.73
N ASP A 20 8.06 -4.67 21.19
CA ASP A 20 8.15 -5.91 20.41
C ASP A 20 7.27 -5.91 19.16
N LEU A 21 6.09 -5.32 19.25
CA LEU A 21 5.18 -5.23 18.10
C LEU A 21 5.79 -4.39 16.97
N ARG A 22 6.21 -3.18 17.28
CA ARG A 22 6.83 -2.28 16.30
C ARG A 22 8.14 -2.85 15.77
N LYS A 23 8.96 -3.40 16.65
CA LYS A 23 10.23 -4.04 16.28
C LYS A 23 10.01 -5.14 15.25
N ARG A 24 9.10 -6.07 15.52
CA ARG A 24 8.81 -7.20 14.63
C ARG A 24 8.25 -6.73 13.29
N THR A 25 7.27 -5.83 13.33
CA THR A 25 6.60 -5.34 12.12
C THR A 25 7.57 -4.56 11.23
N LEU A 26 8.34 -3.64 11.80
CA LEU A 26 9.29 -2.83 11.05
C LEU A 26 10.45 -3.67 10.48
N ARG A 27 10.93 -4.66 11.21
CA ARG A 27 11.96 -5.59 10.69
C ARG A 27 11.49 -6.33 9.45
N MET A 28 10.25 -6.82 9.45
CA MET A 28 9.70 -7.56 8.32
C MET A 28 9.59 -6.68 7.08
N VAL A 29 9.09 -5.46 7.23
CA VAL A 29 8.95 -4.52 6.11
C VAL A 29 10.32 -4.11 5.58
N ILE A 30 11.26 -3.78 6.45
CA ILE A 30 12.61 -3.39 6.04
C ILE A 30 13.31 -4.54 5.30
N ALA A 31 13.12 -5.79 5.76
CA ALA A 31 13.65 -6.96 5.06
C ALA A 31 13.05 -7.10 3.67
N SER A 32 11.75 -6.91 3.51
CA SER A 32 11.08 -6.92 2.20
C SER A 32 11.63 -5.84 1.27
N ILE A 33 11.86 -4.63 1.79
CA ILE A 33 12.43 -3.53 1.02
C ILE A 33 13.85 -3.89 0.54
N LYS A 34 14.68 -4.38 1.45
CA LYS A 34 16.06 -4.75 1.13
C LYS A 34 16.13 -5.87 0.11
N ASN A 35 15.29 -6.89 0.25
CA ASN A 35 15.22 -7.99 -0.71
C ASN A 35 14.82 -7.50 -2.09
N THR A 36 13.85 -6.61 -2.18
CA THR A 36 13.42 -6.01 -3.44
C THR A 36 14.54 -5.18 -4.07
N GLU A 37 15.26 -4.41 -3.26
CA GLU A 37 16.41 -3.64 -3.73
C GLU A 37 17.52 -4.52 -4.29
N ILE A 38 17.78 -5.67 -3.65
CA ILE A 38 18.76 -6.64 -4.12
C ILE A 38 18.33 -7.24 -5.47
N ASP A 39 17.06 -7.64 -5.57
CA ASP A 39 16.51 -8.25 -6.79
C ASP A 39 16.55 -7.27 -7.97
N HIS A 40 16.23 -6.01 -7.73
CA HIS A 40 16.21 -4.97 -8.76
C HIS A 40 17.58 -4.28 -8.95
N ARG A 41 18.54 -4.56 -8.09
CA ARG A 41 19.90 -3.94 -8.10
C ARG A 41 19.83 -2.41 -8.06
N SER A 42 18.84 -1.86 -7.35
CA SER A 42 18.63 -0.42 -7.25
C SER A 42 17.95 -0.07 -5.95
N LYS A 43 18.14 1.16 -5.48
CA LYS A 43 17.43 1.69 -4.33
C LYS A 43 15.99 2.01 -4.71
N LEU A 44 15.06 1.74 -3.79
CA LEU A 44 13.65 2.04 -4.00
C LEU A 44 13.35 3.47 -3.55
N ASP A 45 12.52 4.16 -4.32
CA ASP A 45 11.96 5.46 -3.93
C ASP A 45 10.78 5.28 -2.97
N ASP A 46 10.26 6.38 -2.46
CA ASP A 46 9.13 6.36 -1.51
C ASP A 46 7.88 5.72 -2.09
N LEU A 47 7.63 5.91 -3.38
CA LEU A 47 6.47 5.30 -4.05
C LEU A 47 6.59 3.77 -4.06
N ALA A 48 7.76 3.24 -4.37
CA ALA A 48 8.01 1.81 -4.38
C ALA A 48 7.96 1.22 -2.97
N VAL A 49 8.49 1.93 -1.97
CA VAL A 49 8.39 1.53 -0.55
C VAL A 49 6.93 1.50 -0.11
N ASN A 50 6.13 2.49 -0.46
CA ASN A 50 4.70 2.52 -0.19
C ASN A 50 3.99 1.30 -0.79
N ALA A 51 4.32 0.93 -2.01
CA ALA A 51 3.72 -0.25 -2.67
C ALA A 51 4.02 -1.54 -1.90
N ILE A 52 5.24 -1.69 -1.39
CA ILE A 52 5.61 -2.82 -0.54
C ILE A 52 4.80 -2.83 0.75
N MET A 53 4.65 -1.67 1.40
CA MET A 53 3.88 -1.56 2.63
C MET A 53 2.40 -1.89 2.42
N GLN A 54 1.81 -1.46 1.32
CA GLN A 54 0.43 -1.80 0.96
C GLN A 54 0.27 -3.29 0.73
N LYS A 55 1.24 -3.93 0.09
CA LYS A 55 1.25 -5.38 -0.10
C LYS A 55 1.34 -6.13 1.22
N GLU A 56 2.17 -5.67 2.15
CA GLU A 56 2.28 -6.23 3.49
C GLU A 56 0.97 -6.10 4.26
N ILE A 57 0.28 -4.97 4.15
CA ILE A 57 -1.03 -4.76 4.77
C ILE A 57 -2.07 -5.71 4.16
N LYS A 58 -2.09 -5.84 2.84
CA LYS A 58 -3.01 -6.75 2.15
C LYS A 58 -2.83 -8.19 2.61
N SER A 59 -1.58 -8.64 2.69
CA SER A 59 -1.24 -9.98 3.18
C SER A 59 -1.76 -10.22 4.60
N ARG A 60 -1.64 -9.23 5.47
CA ARG A 60 -2.14 -9.31 6.84
C ARG A 60 -3.67 -9.32 6.91
N ARG A 61 -4.35 -8.58 6.04
CA ARG A 61 -5.82 -8.63 5.95
C ARG A 61 -6.29 -10.01 5.53
N GLU A 62 -5.61 -10.64 4.58
CA GLU A 62 -5.90 -12.02 4.18
C GLU A 62 -5.67 -13.00 5.34
N ALA A 63 -4.59 -12.80 6.10
CA ALA A 63 -4.30 -13.59 7.29
C ALA A 63 -5.39 -13.44 8.37
N ILE A 64 -5.97 -12.24 8.52
CA ILE A 64 -7.10 -12.00 9.45
C ILE A 64 -8.30 -12.85 9.05
N VAL A 65 -8.65 -12.84 7.77
CA VAL A 65 -9.79 -13.63 7.25
C VAL A 65 -9.59 -15.12 7.56
N GLU A 66 -8.40 -15.65 7.30
CA GLU A 66 -8.09 -17.04 7.57
C GLU A 66 -8.09 -17.36 9.07
N ALA A 67 -7.56 -16.45 9.90
CA ALA A 67 -7.56 -16.62 11.35
C ALA A 67 -8.98 -16.60 11.91
N GLU A 68 -9.86 -15.75 11.41
CA GLU A 68 -11.27 -15.69 11.81
C GLU A 68 -12.00 -16.99 11.44
N LYS A 69 -11.75 -17.53 10.25
CA LYS A 69 -12.31 -18.83 9.83
C LYS A 69 -11.87 -19.95 10.75
N ALA A 70 -10.63 -19.90 11.23
CA ALA A 70 -10.08 -20.89 12.15
C ALA A 70 -10.43 -20.60 13.63
N LYS A 71 -11.24 -19.55 13.89
CA LYS A 71 -11.60 -19.09 15.24
C LYS A 71 -10.36 -18.74 16.09
N ARG A 72 -9.31 -18.25 15.45
CA ARG A 72 -8.08 -17.83 16.12
C ARG A 72 -8.06 -16.29 16.24
N THR A 73 -8.86 -15.79 17.20
CA THR A 73 -8.97 -14.34 17.44
C THR A 73 -7.64 -13.71 17.88
N ASP A 74 -6.76 -14.48 18.53
CA ASP A 74 -5.42 -14.06 18.92
C ASP A 74 -4.56 -13.71 17.71
N LEU A 75 -4.59 -14.56 16.67
CA LEU A 75 -3.83 -14.33 15.43
C LEU A 75 -4.44 -13.18 14.63
N ALA A 76 -5.77 -13.08 14.57
CA ALA A 76 -6.45 -11.98 13.89
C ALA A 76 -6.08 -10.62 14.54
N GLN A 77 -6.08 -10.55 15.86
CA GLN A 77 -5.74 -9.33 16.57
C GLN A 77 -4.26 -8.97 16.38
N ALA A 78 -3.36 -9.94 16.42
CA ALA A 78 -1.94 -9.71 16.18
C ALA A 78 -1.70 -9.11 14.79
N ALA A 79 -2.38 -9.65 13.76
CA ALA A 79 -2.27 -9.12 12.40
C ALA A 79 -2.85 -7.72 12.29
N GLN A 80 -3.97 -7.44 12.96
CA GLN A 80 -4.56 -6.10 12.98
C GLN A 80 -3.64 -5.08 13.65
N ASP A 81 -2.98 -5.46 14.73
CA ASP A 81 -2.02 -4.59 15.42
C ASP A 81 -0.84 -4.24 14.51
N GLU A 82 -0.35 -5.20 13.74
CA GLU A 82 0.71 -4.97 12.75
C GLU A 82 0.26 -4.02 11.64
N ILE A 83 -0.97 -4.18 11.16
CA ILE A 83 -1.56 -3.28 10.15
C ILE A 83 -1.58 -1.85 10.69
N SER A 84 -1.98 -1.65 11.94
CA SER A 84 -2.02 -0.32 12.55
C SER A 84 -0.64 0.36 12.59
N VAL A 85 0.41 -0.42 12.84
CA VAL A 85 1.79 0.10 12.79
C VAL A 85 2.14 0.59 11.39
N LEU A 86 1.80 -0.21 10.37
CA LEU A 86 2.13 0.10 8.97
C LEU A 86 1.31 1.27 8.41
N GLU A 87 0.03 1.34 8.75
CA GLU A 87 -0.86 2.41 8.27
C GLU A 87 -0.39 3.80 8.70
N ALA A 88 0.30 3.90 9.82
CA ALA A 88 0.85 5.19 10.30
C ALA A 88 1.87 5.80 9.32
N TYR A 89 2.48 5.01 8.44
CA TYR A 89 3.46 5.47 7.46
C TYR A 89 2.87 5.78 6.10
N LEU A 90 1.64 5.36 5.84
CA LEU A 90 1.00 5.56 4.55
C LEU A 90 0.32 6.93 4.48
N PRO A 91 0.21 7.52 3.27
CA PRO A 91 -0.62 8.70 3.10
C PRO A 91 -2.06 8.39 3.49
N LYS A 92 -2.78 9.40 3.94
CA LYS A 92 -4.20 9.25 4.27
C LYS A 92 -4.94 8.69 3.05
N ALA A 93 -5.68 7.60 3.24
CA ALA A 93 -6.41 6.96 2.15
C ALA A 93 -7.43 7.91 1.53
N MET A 94 -7.51 7.92 0.20
CA MET A 94 -8.53 8.65 -0.53
C MET A 94 -9.88 7.98 -0.34
N SER A 95 -10.95 8.79 -0.28
CA SER A 95 -12.31 8.27 -0.36
C SER A 95 -12.58 7.74 -1.76
N GLU A 96 -13.56 6.85 -1.89
CA GLU A 96 -13.98 6.34 -3.20
C GLU A 96 -14.43 7.48 -4.13
N ALA A 97 -15.15 8.47 -3.58
CA ALA A 97 -15.59 9.65 -4.35
C ALA A 97 -14.40 10.46 -4.88
N ASP A 98 -13.38 10.69 -4.07
CA ASP A 98 -12.17 11.40 -4.50
C ASP A 98 -11.42 10.62 -5.57
N LEU A 99 -11.36 9.29 -5.44
CA LEU A 99 -10.73 8.42 -6.42
C LEU A 99 -11.48 8.46 -7.76
N GLN A 100 -12.82 8.41 -7.72
CA GLN A 100 -13.65 8.52 -8.92
C GLN A 100 -13.43 9.85 -9.63
N ALA A 101 -13.37 10.95 -8.88
CA ALA A 101 -13.12 12.28 -9.44
C ALA A 101 -11.73 12.35 -10.10
N ALA A 102 -10.71 11.83 -9.45
CA ALA A 102 -9.34 11.81 -10.00
C ALA A 102 -9.26 10.97 -11.28
N ALA A 103 -9.90 9.80 -11.28
CA ALA A 103 -9.93 8.92 -12.45
C ALA A 103 -10.70 9.56 -13.61
N ALA A 104 -11.84 10.19 -13.34
CA ALA A 104 -12.64 10.86 -14.36
C ALA A 104 -11.84 12.01 -15.00
N GLU A 105 -11.08 12.75 -14.22
CA GLU A 105 -10.23 13.83 -14.72
C GLU A 105 -9.20 13.31 -15.73
N VAL A 106 -8.51 12.22 -15.41
CA VAL A 106 -7.52 11.61 -16.31
C VAL A 106 -8.20 11.08 -17.58
N ILE A 107 -9.33 10.40 -17.43
CA ILE A 107 -10.11 9.87 -18.56
C ILE A 107 -10.47 11.01 -19.54
N GLN A 108 -10.91 12.13 -19.01
CA GLN A 108 -11.26 13.30 -19.80
C GLN A 108 -10.03 13.91 -20.47
N GLU A 109 -8.90 14.04 -19.76
CA GLU A 109 -7.66 14.62 -20.30
C GLU A 109 -7.14 13.88 -21.53
N ILE A 110 -7.22 12.54 -21.51
CA ILE A 110 -6.70 11.72 -22.61
C ILE A 110 -7.78 11.23 -23.57
N ASN A 111 -9.03 11.67 -23.39
CA ASN A 111 -10.18 11.26 -24.20
C ASN A 111 -10.35 9.73 -24.24
N ALA A 112 -10.12 9.06 -23.11
CA ALA A 112 -10.35 7.63 -23.01
C ALA A 112 -11.86 7.35 -23.07
N SER A 113 -12.25 6.33 -23.82
CA SER A 113 -13.66 6.03 -24.04
C SER A 113 -14.02 4.54 -23.94
N THR A 114 -13.03 3.68 -23.96
CA THR A 114 -13.26 2.22 -23.96
C THR A 114 -12.40 1.53 -22.89
N PRO A 115 -12.79 0.31 -22.46
CA PRO A 115 -11.96 -0.47 -21.55
C PRO A 115 -10.54 -0.74 -22.06
N ALA A 116 -10.33 -0.72 -23.38
CA ALA A 116 -9.00 -0.86 -23.97
C ALA A 116 -8.05 0.27 -23.57
N ASP A 117 -8.57 1.44 -23.18
CA ASP A 117 -7.77 2.59 -22.75
C ASP A 117 -7.34 2.51 -21.30
N MET A 118 -7.75 1.48 -20.56
CA MET A 118 -7.47 1.32 -19.14
C MET A 118 -5.99 1.43 -18.80
N GLY A 119 -5.11 0.79 -19.58
CA GLY A 119 -3.67 0.86 -19.36
C GLY A 119 -3.11 2.28 -19.45
N LYS A 120 -3.63 3.07 -20.39
CA LYS A 120 -3.22 4.47 -20.57
C LYS A 120 -3.66 5.32 -19.37
N VAL A 121 -4.88 5.12 -18.90
CA VAL A 121 -5.41 5.83 -17.73
C VAL A 121 -4.60 5.49 -16.48
N MET A 122 -4.36 4.20 -16.25
CA MET A 122 -3.61 3.73 -15.08
C MET A 122 -2.18 4.28 -15.06
N LYS A 123 -1.52 4.34 -16.20
CA LYS A 123 -0.15 4.84 -16.32
C LYS A 123 -0.02 6.30 -15.87
N ILE A 124 -1.05 7.11 -16.10
CA ILE A 124 -1.08 8.51 -15.70
C ILE A 124 -1.61 8.68 -14.28
N LEU A 125 -2.66 7.94 -13.93
CA LEU A 125 -3.37 8.09 -12.66
C LEU A 125 -2.55 7.60 -11.46
N LEU A 126 -1.92 6.44 -11.54
CA LEU A 126 -1.19 5.87 -10.42
C LEU A 126 -0.11 6.80 -9.86
N PRO A 127 0.76 7.43 -10.68
CA PRO A 127 1.73 8.39 -10.16
C PRO A 127 1.08 9.62 -9.49
N ARG A 128 -0.06 10.07 -10.00
CA ARG A 128 -0.77 11.24 -9.42
C ARG A 128 -1.35 10.94 -8.05
N LEU A 129 -1.76 9.69 -7.79
CA LEU A 129 -2.33 9.28 -6.53
C LEU A 129 -1.29 9.12 -5.41
N GLN A 130 -0.02 8.94 -5.75
CA GLN A 130 1.09 8.84 -4.80
C GLN A 130 0.84 7.83 -3.67
N GLY A 131 0.25 6.69 -4.01
CA GLY A 131 -0.01 5.63 -3.04
C GLY A 131 -1.21 5.85 -2.14
N LYS A 132 -2.03 6.87 -2.37
CA LYS A 132 -3.22 7.16 -1.55
C LYS A 132 -4.36 6.17 -1.75
N ALA A 133 -4.30 5.34 -2.78
CA ALA A 133 -5.28 4.30 -3.05
C ALA A 133 -4.58 3.03 -3.53
N PRO A 134 -5.05 1.83 -3.12
CA PRO A 134 -4.50 0.57 -3.61
C PRO A 134 -4.73 0.41 -5.11
N GLY A 135 -3.76 -0.21 -5.82
CA GLY A 135 -3.86 -0.38 -7.26
C GLY A 135 -5.08 -1.17 -7.73
N ASP A 136 -5.51 -2.18 -6.97
CA ASP A 136 -6.70 -2.96 -7.28
C ASP A 136 -7.99 -2.14 -7.18
N MET A 137 -8.09 -1.23 -6.19
CA MET A 137 -9.22 -0.32 -6.07
C MET A 137 -9.23 0.69 -7.23
N VAL A 138 -8.07 1.23 -7.60
CA VAL A 138 -7.92 2.15 -8.73
C VAL A 138 -8.36 1.48 -10.04
N SER A 139 -7.90 0.24 -10.28
CA SER A 139 -8.31 -0.54 -11.45
C SER A 139 -9.81 -0.73 -11.53
N LYS A 140 -10.44 -1.06 -10.41
CA LYS A 140 -11.89 -1.27 -10.34
C LYS A 140 -12.65 0.00 -10.72
N VAL A 141 -12.25 1.14 -10.14
CA VAL A 141 -12.91 2.44 -10.40
C VAL A 141 -12.74 2.85 -11.85
N VAL A 142 -11.53 2.74 -12.40
CA VAL A 142 -11.27 3.09 -13.80
C VAL A 142 -12.08 2.20 -14.73
N LYS A 143 -12.12 0.90 -14.48
CA LYS A 143 -12.92 -0.05 -15.27
C LYS A 143 -14.40 0.33 -15.29
N GLU A 144 -14.96 0.63 -14.10
CA GLU A 144 -16.37 1.04 -13.99
C GLU A 144 -16.67 2.32 -14.77
N LEU A 145 -15.76 3.32 -14.70
CA LEU A 145 -15.95 4.58 -15.44
C LEU A 145 -15.82 4.40 -16.94
N LEU A 146 -14.95 3.52 -17.41
CA LEU A 146 -14.77 3.28 -18.85
C LEU A 146 -15.88 2.40 -19.45
N GLN A 147 -16.63 1.69 -18.62
CA GLN A 147 -17.76 0.86 -19.08
C GLN A 147 -19.08 1.61 -19.19
N LYS A 148 -19.15 2.84 -18.68
CA LYS A 148 -20.35 3.67 -18.74
C LYS A 148 -20.56 4.35 -20.08
#